data_7535b46b8fdb19826c81049ff03f499c
#
_entry.id   7535b46b8fdb19826c81049ff03f499c
#
_cell.length_a   1.000
_cell.length_b   1.000
_cell.length_c   1.000
_cell.angle_alpha   90.00
_cell.angle_beta   90.00
_cell.angle_gamma   90.00
#
_symmetry.space_group_name_H-M   'P 1'
#
loop_
_entity.id
_entity.type
_entity.pdbx_description
1 polymer ?
#
loop_
_entity_poly.entity_id
_entity_poly.type
_entity_poly.pdbx_seq_one_letter_code
_entity_poly.pdbx_strand_id
1 'polypeptide(L)'
;MLALVRELDGVAVRDVARPQRREGYIEIAVGASGLCRTDLYVADGVIPVEAPRILGHEFSGVVSYVPAGSRYTIGDRVTAFPICATDRTIAGYGGEMLGVHCDGSFAEFVSVPESVVLPIEKALSYEEAAFSEPVAAALAVLKADLKSHQRGCIVSAGRIAELVSRVLKTQGLIVPVISPQVEEIKEGFYDYVIESAATFETWQAAVRAVKVGGVIVAKSRSVRPVEVPYLELVQKEITVKAVHYGSFAQAVELLNSGALHVEDLVGNRASLLEYRDVLTSARGGEQSKQFFVF
;
A
#
# COMPACT_ATOMS: atom_id res chain seq x y z
N MET A 1 5.18 -3.20 25.66
CA MET A 1 5.08 -3.95 24.41
C MET A 1 6.27 -3.68 23.52
N LEU A 2 6.72 -4.70 22.75
CA LEU A 2 7.77 -4.46 21.76
C LEU A 2 7.23 -3.70 20.56
N ALA A 3 8.02 -2.74 20.07
CA ALA A 3 7.71 -1.96 18.86
C ALA A 3 8.98 -1.54 18.12
N LEU A 4 8.92 -1.42 16.79
CA LEU A 4 9.97 -0.83 15.96
C LEU A 4 9.74 0.66 15.84
N VAL A 5 10.61 1.43 16.46
CA VAL A 5 10.46 2.88 16.66
C VAL A 5 11.49 3.63 15.83
N ARG A 6 11.03 4.66 15.07
CA ARG A 6 11.87 5.71 14.49
C ARG A 6 12.20 6.73 15.57
N GLU A 7 13.47 6.86 15.90
CA GLU A 7 14.04 7.84 16.81
C GLU A 7 14.76 8.95 16.02
N LEU A 8 15.33 9.93 16.68
CA LEU A 8 16.02 11.04 16.00
C LEU A 8 17.20 10.56 15.15
N ASP A 9 17.91 9.54 15.61
CA ASP A 9 19.17 9.05 15.04
C ASP A 9 19.05 7.68 14.34
N GLY A 10 17.84 7.17 14.15
CA GLY A 10 17.63 5.90 13.45
C GLY A 10 16.37 5.14 13.88
N VAL A 11 16.36 3.84 13.63
CA VAL A 11 15.28 2.94 14.06
C VAL A 11 15.81 1.89 15.01
N ALA A 12 15.00 1.57 16.02
CA ALA A 12 15.33 0.55 17.01
C ALA A 12 14.07 -0.12 17.56
N VAL A 13 14.21 -1.39 17.97
CA VAL A 13 13.18 -2.05 18.77
C VAL A 13 13.25 -1.53 20.21
N ARG A 14 12.07 -1.16 20.73
CA ARG A 14 11.91 -0.63 22.09
C ARG A 14 10.77 -1.33 22.81
N ASP A 15 10.88 -1.38 24.12
CA ASP A 15 9.76 -1.67 24.99
C ASP A 15 9.04 -0.34 25.29
N VAL A 16 7.82 -0.22 24.79
CA VAL A 16 6.99 1.00 24.88
C VAL A 16 5.67 0.70 25.59
N ALA A 17 5.00 1.74 26.08
CA ALA A 17 3.67 1.60 26.63
C ALA A 17 2.67 1.07 25.59
N ARG A 18 1.71 0.27 26.02
CA ARG A 18 0.58 -0.17 25.20
C ARG A 18 -0.29 1.03 24.82
N PRO A 19 -0.96 1.03 23.66
CA PRO A 19 -1.81 2.13 23.24
C PRO A 19 -2.84 2.49 24.30
N GLN A 20 -3.06 3.79 24.50
CA GLN A 20 -4.11 4.24 25.41
C GLN A 20 -5.50 3.91 24.85
N ARG A 21 -6.36 3.36 25.71
CA ARG A 21 -7.76 3.11 25.37
C ARG A 21 -8.49 4.43 25.19
N ARG A 22 -9.22 4.57 24.09
CA ARG A 22 -9.98 5.77 23.72
C ARG A 22 -11.40 5.38 23.34
N GLU A 23 -12.34 6.26 23.59
CA GLU A 23 -13.72 6.10 23.09
C GLU A 23 -13.71 6.09 21.53
N GLY A 24 -14.49 5.19 20.93
CA GLY A 24 -14.56 5.01 19.48
C GLY A 24 -13.33 4.33 18.84
N TYR A 25 -12.36 3.86 19.64
CA TYR A 25 -11.16 3.16 19.14
C TYR A 25 -11.14 1.70 19.56
N ILE A 26 -10.71 0.86 18.63
CA ILE A 26 -10.44 -0.56 18.86
C ILE A 26 -8.92 -0.74 18.98
N GLU A 27 -8.51 -1.59 19.93
CA GLU A 27 -7.14 -2.07 20.00
C GLU A 27 -7.06 -3.45 19.35
N ILE A 28 -6.07 -3.62 18.49
CA ILE A 28 -5.82 -4.85 17.74
C ILE A 28 -4.47 -5.41 18.21
N ALA A 29 -4.46 -6.66 18.67
CA ALA A 29 -3.24 -7.45 18.77
C ALA A 29 -2.81 -7.82 17.35
N VAL A 30 -1.67 -7.32 16.91
CA VAL A 30 -1.18 -7.48 15.55
C VAL A 30 -0.76 -8.94 15.36
N GLY A 31 -1.27 -9.60 14.33
CA GLY A 31 -0.85 -10.94 13.92
C GLY A 31 0.26 -10.88 12.87
N ALA A 32 0.11 -10.00 11.89
CA ALA A 32 1.14 -9.72 10.89
C ALA A 32 1.09 -8.26 10.45
N SER A 33 2.26 -7.69 10.19
CA SER A 33 2.39 -6.35 9.63
C SER A 33 3.43 -6.33 8.49
N GLY A 34 2.99 -5.92 7.30
CA GLY A 34 3.77 -5.90 6.07
C GLY A 34 4.66 -4.67 5.96
N LEU A 35 5.88 -4.86 5.49
CA LEU A 35 6.81 -3.77 5.23
C LEU A 35 6.50 -3.09 3.89
N CYS A 36 6.28 -1.79 3.92
CA CYS A 36 6.09 -0.92 2.77
C CYS A 36 7.34 -0.09 2.47
N ARG A 37 7.47 0.38 1.24
CA ARG A 37 8.52 1.35 0.88
C ARG A 37 8.41 2.66 1.69
N THR A 38 7.21 3.06 2.07
CA THR A 38 6.98 4.22 2.95
C THR A 38 7.69 4.04 4.29
N ASP A 39 7.65 2.84 4.89
CA ASP A 39 8.35 2.57 6.16
C ASP A 39 9.86 2.69 6.00
N LEU A 40 10.43 2.26 4.85
CA LEU A 40 11.84 2.47 4.53
C LEU A 40 12.18 3.96 4.43
N TYR A 41 11.35 4.76 3.76
CA TYR A 41 11.55 6.20 3.65
C TYR A 41 11.48 6.91 5.01
N VAL A 42 10.59 6.47 5.90
CA VAL A 42 10.54 6.98 7.28
C VAL A 42 11.78 6.53 8.05
N ALA A 43 12.15 5.25 7.97
CA ALA A 43 13.32 4.70 8.63
C ALA A 43 14.62 5.43 8.24
N ASP A 44 14.73 5.79 6.95
CA ASP A 44 15.89 6.49 6.39
C ASP A 44 15.81 8.02 6.57
N GLY A 45 14.75 8.55 7.18
CA GLY A 45 14.56 9.99 7.41
C GLY A 45 14.22 10.79 6.15
N VAL A 46 13.87 10.11 5.04
CA VAL A 46 13.44 10.76 3.79
C VAL A 46 12.03 11.34 3.91
N ILE A 47 11.14 10.61 4.62
CA ILE A 47 9.86 11.15 5.08
C ILE A 47 10.05 11.57 6.54
N PRO A 48 9.96 12.87 6.86
CA PRO A 48 10.08 13.33 8.23
C PRO A 48 8.86 12.92 9.07
N VAL A 49 9.11 12.50 10.29
CA VAL A 49 8.08 12.18 11.28
C VAL A 49 8.45 12.83 12.61
N GLU A 50 7.45 13.08 13.43
CA GLU A 50 7.66 13.49 14.82
C GLU A 50 8.14 12.27 15.63
N ALA A 51 9.42 12.28 16.00
CA ALA A 51 10.03 11.19 16.77
C ALA A 51 9.74 11.36 18.29
N PRO A 52 9.57 10.25 19.05
CA PRO A 52 9.58 8.86 18.60
C PRO A 52 8.30 8.47 17.85
N ARG A 53 8.40 7.59 16.82
CA ARG A 53 7.28 7.13 16.00
C ARG A 53 7.38 5.62 15.77
N ILE A 54 6.34 4.85 16.14
CA ILE A 54 6.22 3.44 15.76
C ILE A 54 5.88 3.37 14.28
N LEU A 55 6.60 2.57 13.52
CA LEU A 55 6.42 2.38 12.07
C LEU A 55 5.28 1.38 11.78
N GLY A 56 4.96 1.20 10.48
CA GLY A 56 4.04 0.18 9.98
C GLY A 56 2.61 0.69 9.78
N HIS A 57 1.99 0.23 8.67
CA HIS A 57 0.63 0.66 8.29
C HIS A 57 -0.14 -0.37 7.45
N GLU A 58 0.44 -1.54 7.17
CA GLU A 58 -0.19 -2.63 6.43
C GLU A 58 -0.30 -3.85 7.35
N PHE A 59 -1.44 -4.04 8.01
CA PHE A 59 -1.52 -5.03 9.09
C PHE A 59 -2.87 -5.72 9.17
N SER A 60 -2.89 -6.82 9.91
CA SER A 60 -4.07 -7.53 10.37
C SER A 60 -3.80 -8.20 11.72
N GLY A 61 -4.85 -8.60 12.39
CA GLY A 61 -4.71 -9.22 13.71
C GLY A 61 -6.04 -9.58 14.35
N VAL A 62 -6.07 -9.53 15.68
CA VAL A 62 -7.22 -9.90 16.50
C VAL A 62 -7.60 -8.74 17.42
N VAL A 63 -8.88 -8.45 17.51
CA VAL A 63 -9.39 -7.45 18.46
C VAL A 63 -9.03 -7.84 19.88
N SER A 64 -8.30 -6.97 20.58
CA SER A 64 -7.87 -7.18 21.98
C SER A 64 -8.57 -6.28 22.99
N TYR A 65 -9.18 -5.18 22.51
CA TYR A 65 -10.04 -4.31 23.29
C TYR A 65 -11.08 -3.62 22.40
N VAL A 66 -12.28 -3.47 22.91
CA VAL A 66 -13.37 -2.71 22.28
C VAL A 66 -13.97 -1.71 23.27
N PRO A 67 -14.41 -0.51 22.82
CA PRO A 67 -15.18 0.41 23.65
C PRO A 67 -16.59 -0.12 23.89
N ALA A 68 -17.29 0.45 24.87
CA ALA A 68 -18.69 0.12 25.12
C ALA A 68 -19.57 0.43 23.89
N GLY A 69 -20.45 -0.51 23.52
CA GLY A 69 -21.35 -0.37 22.37
C GLY A 69 -20.69 -0.64 21.01
N SER A 70 -19.46 -1.14 20.98
CA SER A 70 -18.80 -1.57 19.76
C SER A 70 -19.57 -2.69 19.05
N ARG A 71 -19.53 -2.69 17.73
CA ARG A 71 -20.04 -3.80 16.89
C ARG A 71 -19.10 -4.99 16.84
N TYR A 72 -17.87 -4.85 17.31
CA TYR A 72 -16.85 -5.90 17.37
C TYR A 72 -16.80 -6.52 18.77
N THR A 73 -16.23 -7.72 18.82
CA THR A 73 -15.94 -8.46 20.06
C THR A 73 -14.46 -8.80 20.15
N ILE A 74 -13.95 -8.97 21.38
CA ILE A 74 -12.59 -9.47 21.59
C ILE A 74 -12.48 -10.86 20.97
N GLY A 75 -11.42 -11.06 20.18
CA GLY A 75 -11.21 -12.30 19.42
C GLY A 75 -11.60 -12.20 17.94
N ASP A 76 -12.31 -11.16 17.52
CA ASP A 76 -12.61 -10.96 16.10
C ASP A 76 -11.34 -10.75 15.30
N ARG A 77 -11.23 -11.43 14.16
CA ARG A 77 -10.13 -11.28 13.22
C ARG A 77 -10.40 -10.11 12.30
N VAL A 78 -9.46 -9.16 12.23
CA VAL A 78 -9.67 -7.88 11.55
C VAL A 78 -8.42 -7.37 10.83
N THR A 79 -8.66 -6.49 9.88
CA THR A 79 -7.70 -5.53 9.33
C THR A 79 -8.29 -4.13 9.44
N ALA A 80 -7.51 -3.08 9.22
CA ALA A 80 -8.02 -1.72 9.26
C ALA A 80 -7.36 -0.84 8.19
N PHE A 81 -8.13 0.13 7.67
CA PHE A 81 -7.54 1.17 6.86
C PHE A 81 -6.59 1.99 7.73
N PRO A 82 -5.34 2.27 7.28
CA PRO A 82 -4.27 2.71 8.17
C PRO A 82 -4.33 4.20 8.53
N ILE A 83 -5.44 4.64 9.11
CA ILE A 83 -5.60 6.00 9.63
C ILE A 83 -5.90 5.99 11.12
N CYS A 84 -5.37 6.97 11.84
CA CYS A 84 -5.50 7.11 13.27
C CYS A 84 -6.50 8.19 13.72
N ALA A 85 -6.99 9.00 12.77
CA ALA A 85 -8.04 9.99 13.01
C ALA A 85 -8.86 10.19 11.73
N THR A 86 -10.16 10.41 11.88
CA THR A 86 -11.10 10.58 10.76
C THR A 86 -11.55 12.03 10.56
N ASP A 87 -11.19 12.92 11.48
CA ASP A 87 -11.59 14.33 11.54
C ASP A 87 -10.69 15.27 10.71
N ARG A 88 -9.55 14.75 10.22
CA ARG A 88 -8.60 15.53 9.42
C ARG A 88 -8.45 14.92 8.03
N THR A 89 -8.64 15.73 7.01
CA THR A 89 -8.40 15.35 5.62
C THR A 89 -6.95 15.65 5.25
N ILE A 90 -6.13 14.63 5.08
CA ILE A 90 -4.79 14.80 4.50
C ILE A 90 -4.84 14.32 3.05
N ALA A 91 -4.70 15.25 2.09
CA ALA A 91 -4.46 15.00 0.67
C ALA A 91 -5.22 13.78 0.09
N GLY A 92 -6.54 13.72 0.28
CA GLY A 92 -7.38 12.67 -0.29
C GLY A 92 -7.49 11.38 0.52
N TYR A 93 -6.92 11.30 1.72
CA TYR A 93 -7.00 10.13 2.62
C TYR A 93 -8.12 10.20 3.64
N GLY A 94 -8.57 11.37 4.03
CA GLY A 94 -9.55 11.51 5.11
C GLY A 94 -8.99 11.23 6.50
N GLY A 95 -7.67 11.31 6.72
CA GLY A 95 -7.10 11.10 8.03
C GLY A 95 -5.57 11.09 8.11
N GLU A 96 -5.07 11.05 9.34
CA GLU A 96 -3.66 10.90 9.66
C GLU A 96 -3.24 9.43 9.54
N MET A 97 -2.13 9.16 8.84
CA MET A 97 -1.67 7.81 8.51
C MET A 97 -0.84 7.20 9.64
N LEU A 98 -1.11 5.94 9.96
CA LEU A 98 -0.28 5.10 10.85
C LEU A 98 1.16 5.02 10.34
N GLY A 99 2.11 4.97 11.26
CA GLY A 99 3.54 4.87 10.95
C GLY A 99 4.18 6.15 10.44
N VAL A 100 3.38 7.20 10.15
CA VAL A 100 3.85 8.50 9.65
C VAL A 100 3.40 9.62 10.59
N HIS A 101 2.09 9.82 10.72
CA HIS A 101 1.51 10.91 11.53
C HIS A 101 1.22 10.48 12.97
N CYS A 102 1.02 9.19 13.19
CA CYS A 102 0.75 8.56 14.46
C CYS A 102 1.39 7.18 14.52
N ASP A 103 1.41 6.57 15.70
CA ASP A 103 2.03 5.27 15.93
C ASP A 103 1.39 4.18 15.09
N GLY A 104 2.25 3.37 14.49
CA GLY A 104 1.91 2.34 13.51
C GLY A 104 1.81 0.92 14.08
N SER A 105 1.85 -0.04 13.17
CA SER A 105 1.57 -1.45 13.42
C SER A 105 2.80 -2.36 13.52
N PHE A 106 4.04 -1.82 13.47
CA PHE A 106 5.23 -2.61 13.82
C PHE A 106 5.38 -2.65 15.34
N ALA A 107 4.36 -3.19 15.99
CA ALA A 107 4.22 -3.37 17.43
C ALA A 107 3.24 -4.50 17.74
N GLU A 108 3.32 -5.06 18.94
CA GLU A 108 2.38 -6.11 19.38
C GLU A 108 0.92 -5.65 19.39
N PHE A 109 0.67 -4.34 19.58
CA PHE A 109 -0.68 -3.76 19.60
C PHE A 109 -0.72 -2.43 18.86
N VAL A 110 -1.83 -2.19 18.16
CA VAL A 110 -2.15 -0.92 17.50
C VAL A 110 -3.57 -0.49 17.84
N SER A 111 -3.80 0.82 17.95
CA SER A 111 -5.13 1.38 18.22
C SER A 111 -5.60 2.22 17.04
N VAL A 112 -6.80 1.93 16.53
CA VAL A 112 -7.39 2.59 15.38
C VAL A 112 -8.86 2.95 15.63
N PRO A 113 -9.42 3.95 14.93
CA PRO A 113 -10.84 4.21 14.98
C PRO A 113 -11.66 2.97 14.57
N GLU A 114 -12.72 2.66 15.29
CA GLU A 114 -13.59 1.53 14.97
C GLU A 114 -14.16 1.61 13.54
N SER A 115 -14.42 2.81 13.06
CA SER A 115 -15.02 3.07 11.74
C SER A 115 -14.17 2.59 10.57
N VAL A 116 -12.86 2.38 10.76
CA VAL A 116 -11.94 1.94 9.71
C VAL A 116 -11.59 0.45 9.79
N VAL A 117 -12.12 -0.24 10.80
CA VAL A 117 -11.87 -1.69 11.01
C VAL A 117 -12.82 -2.51 10.15
N LEU A 118 -12.31 -3.57 9.53
CA LEU A 118 -13.07 -4.53 8.73
C LEU A 118 -12.73 -5.97 9.14
N PRO A 119 -13.74 -6.86 9.20
CA PRO A 119 -13.52 -8.26 9.51
C PRO A 119 -12.80 -8.98 8.38
N ILE A 120 -12.00 -9.98 8.74
CA ILE A 120 -11.35 -10.89 7.80
C ILE A 120 -11.83 -12.33 8.04
N GLU A 121 -11.97 -13.08 6.94
CA GLU A 121 -12.41 -14.46 6.98
C GLU A 121 -11.38 -15.38 7.66
N LYS A 122 -11.85 -16.49 8.26
CA LYS A 122 -10.98 -17.43 8.98
C LYS A 122 -9.96 -18.13 8.08
N ALA A 123 -10.30 -18.31 6.81
CA ALA A 123 -9.43 -18.96 5.83
C ALA A 123 -8.26 -18.08 5.40
N LEU A 124 -8.39 -16.75 5.52
CA LEU A 124 -7.36 -15.79 5.13
C LEU A 124 -6.29 -15.70 6.23
N SER A 125 -5.02 -15.88 5.89
CA SER A 125 -3.92 -15.67 6.84
C SER A 125 -3.80 -14.19 7.23
N TYR A 126 -3.08 -13.89 8.32
CA TYR A 126 -2.87 -12.48 8.70
C TYR A 126 -2.00 -11.77 7.68
N GLU A 127 -1.01 -12.43 7.11
CA GLU A 127 -0.16 -11.85 6.06
C GLU A 127 -0.95 -11.49 4.81
N GLU A 128 -1.82 -12.40 4.34
CA GLU A 128 -2.69 -12.12 3.20
C GLU A 128 -3.67 -10.97 3.49
N ALA A 129 -4.26 -10.96 4.69
CA ALA A 129 -5.16 -9.89 5.11
C ALA A 129 -4.45 -8.52 5.22
N ALA A 130 -3.18 -8.49 5.59
CA ALA A 130 -2.38 -7.27 5.61
C ALA A 130 -2.13 -6.69 4.21
N PHE A 131 -2.35 -7.46 3.13
CA PHE A 131 -2.37 -6.92 1.77
C PHE A 131 -3.59 -6.05 1.46
N SER A 132 -4.57 -5.92 2.36
CA SER A 132 -5.76 -5.08 2.12
C SER A 132 -5.39 -3.62 1.78
N GLU A 133 -4.37 -3.05 2.43
CA GLU A 133 -3.89 -1.70 2.11
C GLU A 133 -3.24 -1.63 0.72
N PRO A 134 -2.26 -2.47 0.36
CA PRO A 134 -1.68 -2.47 -0.99
C PRO A 134 -2.70 -2.76 -2.10
N VAL A 135 -3.68 -3.64 -1.85
CA VAL A 135 -4.78 -3.92 -2.79
C VAL A 135 -5.68 -2.69 -2.94
N ALA A 136 -6.03 -2.00 -1.84
CA ALA A 136 -6.76 -0.74 -1.90
C ALA A 136 -5.98 0.33 -2.67
N ALA A 137 -4.66 0.37 -2.49
CA ALA A 137 -3.81 1.24 -3.29
C ALA A 137 -3.84 0.85 -4.79
N ALA A 138 -3.82 -0.43 -5.14
CA ALA A 138 -3.92 -0.90 -6.52
C ALA A 138 -5.29 -0.61 -7.15
N LEU A 139 -6.38 -0.77 -6.40
CA LEU A 139 -7.75 -0.44 -6.83
C LEU A 139 -7.93 1.02 -7.28
N ALA A 140 -7.04 1.92 -6.87
CA ALA A 140 -7.12 3.34 -7.27
C ALA A 140 -7.09 3.54 -8.78
N VAL A 141 -6.48 2.63 -9.57
CA VAL A 141 -6.41 2.76 -11.04
C VAL A 141 -7.79 2.72 -11.69
N LEU A 142 -8.78 2.07 -11.04
CA LEU A 142 -10.15 2.01 -11.53
C LEU A 142 -10.84 3.38 -11.55
N LYS A 143 -10.34 4.37 -10.78
CA LYS A 143 -10.80 5.77 -10.85
C LYS A 143 -10.51 6.44 -12.19
N ALA A 144 -9.69 5.83 -13.04
CA ALA A 144 -9.41 6.32 -14.37
C ALA A 144 -10.49 5.93 -15.39
N ASP A 145 -11.55 5.24 -14.97
CA ASP A 145 -12.69 4.86 -15.82
C ASP A 145 -12.28 4.03 -17.06
N LEU A 146 -11.37 3.06 -16.81
CA LEU A 146 -10.81 2.19 -17.84
C LEU A 146 -11.88 1.26 -18.42
N LYS A 147 -11.92 1.14 -19.75
CA LYS A 147 -12.95 0.35 -20.46
C LYS A 147 -12.37 -0.92 -21.09
N SER A 148 -13.16 -1.98 -21.14
CA SER A 148 -12.73 -3.28 -21.69
C SER A 148 -12.37 -3.27 -23.19
N HIS A 149 -12.93 -2.32 -23.96
CA HIS A 149 -12.59 -2.16 -25.37
C HIS A 149 -11.31 -1.35 -25.61
N GLN A 150 -10.75 -0.72 -24.58
CA GLN A 150 -9.51 0.05 -24.65
C GLN A 150 -8.30 -0.87 -24.52
N ARG A 151 -7.26 -0.59 -25.28
CA ARG A 151 -5.94 -1.24 -25.15
C ARG A 151 -5.16 -0.55 -24.05
N GLY A 152 -4.86 -1.27 -22.99
CA GLY A 152 -4.06 -0.78 -21.88
C GLY A 152 -2.76 -1.55 -21.70
N CYS A 153 -1.82 -0.95 -20.97
CA CYS A 153 -0.68 -1.66 -20.39
C CYS A 153 -0.27 -1.05 -19.04
N ILE A 154 0.51 -1.80 -18.29
CA ILE A 154 1.18 -1.34 -17.07
C ILE A 154 2.65 -1.22 -17.37
N VAL A 155 3.24 -0.05 -17.19
CA VAL A 155 4.68 0.18 -17.34
C VAL A 155 5.30 0.20 -15.95
N SER A 156 5.96 -0.87 -15.59
CA SER A 156 6.68 -1.04 -14.33
C SER A 156 7.29 -2.43 -14.20
N ALA A 157 8.02 -2.63 -13.10
CA ALA A 157 8.37 -3.93 -12.56
C ALA A 157 8.15 -3.93 -11.05
N GLY A 158 7.64 -5.04 -10.49
CA GLY A 158 7.47 -5.22 -9.03
C GLY A 158 6.03 -5.38 -8.55
N ARG A 159 5.88 -5.53 -7.22
CA ARG A 159 4.61 -5.91 -6.57
C ARG A 159 3.40 -5.04 -6.89
N ILE A 160 3.57 -3.73 -6.96
CA ILE A 160 2.42 -2.84 -7.24
C ILE A 160 1.89 -3.06 -8.66
N ALA A 161 2.76 -3.27 -9.65
CA ALA A 161 2.34 -3.61 -11.01
C ALA A 161 1.57 -4.93 -11.03
N GLU A 162 2.06 -5.93 -10.30
CA GLU A 162 1.41 -7.22 -10.16
C GLU A 162 0.03 -7.10 -9.50
N LEU A 163 -0.07 -6.39 -8.38
CA LEU A 163 -1.35 -6.15 -7.71
C LEU A 163 -2.33 -5.37 -8.60
N VAL A 164 -1.86 -4.38 -9.35
CA VAL A 164 -2.68 -3.65 -10.32
C VAL A 164 -3.18 -4.59 -11.41
N SER A 165 -2.33 -5.47 -11.95
CA SER A 165 -2.70 -6.47 -12.95
C SER A 165 -3.79 -7.41 -12.42
N ARG A 166 -3.63 -7.92 -11.20
CA ARG A 166 -4.64 -8.80 -10.54
C ARG A 166 -5.97 -8.06 -10.30
N VAL A 167 -5.91 -6.83 -9.81
CA VAL A 167 -7.11 -5.99 -9.63
C VAL A 167 -7.81 -5.75 -10.95
N LEU A 168 -7.12 -5.39 -12.02
CA LEU A 168 -7.71 -5.20 -13.35
C LEU A 168 -8.36 -6.49 -13.86
N LYS A 169 -7.71 -7.65 -13.64
CA LYS A 169 -8.26 -8.96 -14.02
C LYS A 169 -9.58 -9.26 -13.31
N THR A 170 -9.76 -8.87 -12.04
CA THR A 170 -11.06 -9.02 -11.34
C THR A 170 -12.18 -8.21 -11.99
N GLN A 171 -11.83 -7.17 -12.76
CA GLN A 171 -12.77 -6.33 -13.52
C GLN A 171 -12.88 -6.75 -15.01
N GLY A 172 -12.33 -7.90 -15.39
CA GLY A 172 -12.31 -8.37 -16.77
C GLY A 172 -11.34 -7.61 -17.69
N LEU A 173 -10.41 -6.83 -17.12
CA LEU A 173 -9.40 -6.08 -17.85
C LEU A 173 -8.08 -6.84 -17.81
N ILE A 174 -7.70 -7.44 -18.94
CA ILE A 174 -6.42 -8.18 -19.06
C ILE A 174 -5.45 -7.31 -19.84
N VAL A 175 -4.40 -6.83 -19.17
CA VAL A 175 -3.41 -5.92 -19.75
C VAL A 175 -1.98 -6.45 -19.51
N PRO A 176 -1.05 -6.26 -20.44
CA PRO A 176 0.35 -6.65 -20.25
C PRO A 176 1.02 -5.75 -19.19
N VAL A 177 1.91 -6.35 -18.40
CA VAL A 177 2.88 -5.63 -17.58
C VAL A 177 4.18 -5.60 -18.38
N ILE A 178 4.71 -4.41 -18.63
CA ILE A 178 5.88 -4.18 -19.47
C ILE A 178 7.00 -3.59 -18.61
N SER A 179 8.13 -4.26 -18.57
CA SER A 179 9.36 -3.73 -17.96
C SER A 179 10.20 -3.05 -19.05
N PRO A 180 10.30 -1.71 -19.06
CA PRO A 180 10.97 -1.00 -20.14
C PRO A 180 12.48 -1.25 -20.24
N GLN A 181 13.07 -1.88 -19.22
CA GLN A 181 14.49 -2.26 -19.20
C GLN A 181 14.78 -3.55 -20.01
N VAL A 182 13.78 -4.39 -20.22
CA VAL A 182 13.95 -5.72 -20.83
C VAL A 182 12.99 -5.98 -21.99
N GLU A 183 11.98 -5.15 -22.20
CA GLU A 183 10.93 -5.35 -23.19
C GLU A 183 10.78 -4.14 -24.11
N GLU A 184 10.55 -4.40 -25.40
CA GLU A 184 10.25 -3.37 -26.37
C GLU A 184 8.80 -2.88 -26.21
N ILE A 185 8.63 -1.56 -26.17
CA ILE A 185 7.33 -0.91 -26.05
C ILE A 185 6.78 -0.54 -27.44
N LYS A 186 5.54 -0.94 -27.71
CA LYS A 186 4.80 -0.50 -28.90
C LYS A 186 4.44 0.98 -28.79
N GLU A 187 5.04 1.81 -29.65
CA GLU A 187 4.83 3.26 -29.64
C GLU A 187 3.43 3.66 -30.13
N GLY A 188 2.79 4.62 -29.41
CA GLY A 188 1.49 5.17 -29.77
C GLY A 188 0.36 4.15 -29.88
N PHE A 189 0.50 3.00 -29.20
CA PHE A 189 -0.41 1.87 -29.39
C PHE A 189 -1.52 1.81 -28.34
N TYR A 190 -1.27 2.24 -27.10
CA TYR A 190 -2.18 2.04 -26.00
C TYR A 190 -3.11 3.26 -25.78
N ASP A 191 -4.37 2.98 -25.53
CA ASP A 191 -5.37 4.01 -25.18
C ASP A 191 -5.09 4.58 -23.79
N TYR A 192 -4.61 3.71 -22.86
CA TYR A 192 -4.13 4.12 -21.55
C TYR A 192 -2.89 3.34 -21.13
N VAL A 193 -2.08 3.97 -20.30
CA VAL A 193 -0.88 3.38 -19.69
C VAL A 193 -0.90 3.64 -18.19
N ILE A 194 -0.71 2.61 -17.39
CA ILE A 194 -0.57 2.75 -15.93
C ILE A 194 0.91 2.78 -15.59
N GLU A 195 1.39 3.91 -15.07
CA GLU A 195 2.76 4.09 -14.61
C GLU A 195 2.82 3.83 -13.10
N SER A 196 3.68 2.90 -12.63
CA SER A 196 3.71 2.47 -11.23
C SER A 196 5.10 2.33 -10.60
N ALA A 197 6.13 2.98 -11.15
CA ALA A 197 7.48 2.98 -10.60
C ALA A 197 8.05 4.36 -10.24
N ALA A 198 7.57 5.43 -10.88
CA ALA A 198 8.02 6.83 -10.70
C ALA A 198 9.50 7.04 -11.02
N THR A 199 9.99 6.47 -12.11
CA THR A 199 11.31 6.76 -12.65
C THR A 199 11.21 7.50 -13.99
N PHE A 200 12.30 8.17 -14.39
CA PHE A 200 12.34 8.82 -15.73
C PHE A 200 12.10 7.81 -16.85
N GLU A 201 12.71 6.63 -16.75
CA GLU A 201 12.60 5.57 -17.75
C GLU A 201 11.15 5.06 -17.89
N THR A 202 10.43 4.89 -16.78
CA THR A 202 9.04 4.42 -16.84
C THR A 202 8.10 5.53 -17.34
N TRP A 203 8.36 6.79 -17.03
CA TRP A 203 7.62 7.91 -17.60
C TRP A 203 7.89 8.07 -19.09
N GLN A 204 9.15 8.00 -19.53
CA GLN A 204 9.52 8.04 -20.95
C GLN A 204 8.83 6.89 -21.71
N ALA A 205 8.88 5.68 -21.16
CA ALA A 205 8.23 4.51 -21.73
C ALA A 205 6.70 4.69 -21.81
N ALA A 206 6.06 5.21 -20.76
CA ALA A 206 4.62 5.45 -20.73
C ALA A 206 4.19 6.49 -21.79
N VAL A 207 4.94 7.58 -21.93
CA VAL A 207 4.66 8.63 -22.92
C VAL A 207 4.86 8.12 -24.36
N ARG A 208 5.88 7.29 -24.60
CA ARG A 208 6.07 6.65 -25.91
C ARG A 208 4.94 5.68 -26.24
N ALA A 209 4.53 4.85 -25.27
CA ALA A 209 3.54 3.79 -25.44
C ALA A 209 2.12 4.31 -25.68
N VAL A 210 1.73 5.39 -25.00
CA VAL A 210 0.39 5.94 -25.09
C VAL A 210 0.17 6.64 -26.44
N LYS A 211 -1.02 6.48 -27.03
CA LYS A 211 -1.43 7.17 -28.26
C LYS A 211 -1.66 8.68 -28.03
N VAL A 212 -1.77 9.43 -29.12
CA VAL A 212 -2.23 10.83 -29.10
C VAL A 212 -3.63 10.89 -28.46
N GLY A 213 -3.85 11.84 -27.54
CA GLY A 213 -5.09 11.98 -26.77
C GLY A 213 -5.34 10.86 -25.74
N GLY A 214 -4.36 10.01 -25.48
CA GLY A 214 -4.50 8.91 -24.53
C GLY A 214 -4.31 9.33 -23.07
N VAL A 215 -4.38 8.35 -22.15
CA VAL A 215 -4.35 8.59 -20.70
C VAL A 215 -3.15 7.90 -20.06
N ILE A 216 -2.37 8.62 -19.27
CA ILE A 216 -1.40 8.02 -18.33
C ILE A 216 -2.00 8.07 -16.93
N VAL A 217 -2.17 6.90 -16.31
CA VAL A 217 -2.60 6.77 -14.93
C VAL A 217 -1.36 6.72 -14.05
N ALA A 218 -1.05 7.83 -13.38
CA ALA A 218 0.08 7.92 -12.46
C ALA A 218 -0.31 7.29 -11.10
N LYS A 219 0.18 6.08 -10.85
CA LYS A 219 -0.11 5.30 -9.64
C LYS A 219 1.03 5.32 -8.64
N SER A 220 2.26 5.46 -9.12
CA SER A 220 3.44 5.50 -8.26
C SER A 220 3.49 6.73 -7.36
N ARG A 221 4.17 6.57 -6.22
CA ARG A 221 4.38 7.66 -5.24
C ARG A 221 5.88 7.82 -5.03
N SER A 222 6.48 8.84 -5.65
CA SER A 222 7.85 9.21 -5.38
C SER A 222 7.92 10.28 -4.30
N VAL A 223 8.85 10.13 -3.36
CA VAL A 223 9.18 11.17 -2.38
C VAL A 223 10.16 12.21 -2.94
N ARG A 224 10.70 11.96 -4.13
CA ARG A 224 11.59 12.89 -4.84
C ARG A 224 10.91 13.36 -6.12
N PRO A 225 11.26 14.56 -6.63
CA PRO A 225 10.85 15.00 -7.96
C PRO A 225 11.19 13.94 -9.02
N VAL A 226 10.27 13.74 -9.97
CA VAL A 226 10.45 12.83 -11.10
C VAL A 226 10.47 13.65 -12.37
N GLU A 227 11.51 13.44 -13.20
CA GLU A 227 11.56 14.03 -14.53
C GLU A 227 10.53 13.34 -15.43
N VAL A 228 9.85 14.14 -16.25
CA VAL A 228 8.88 13.66 -17.24
C VAL A 228 9.18 14.27 -18.59
N PRO A 229 8.97 13.55 -19.70
CA PRO A 229 9.14 14.10 -21.06
C PRO A 229 8.00 15.06 -21.40
N TYR A 230 8.06 16.27 -20.85
CA TYR A 230 6.96 17.23 -20.86
C TYR A 230 6.57 17.69 -22.27
N LEU A 231 7.55 17.86 -23.19
CA LEU A 231 7.28 18.25 -24.56
C LEU A 231 6.36 17.24 -25.25
N GLU A 232 6.69 15.97 -25.15
CA GLU A 232 5.91 14.91 -25.77
C GLU A 232 4.53 14.75 -25.11
N LEU A 233 4.40 14.99 -23.79
CA LEU A 233 3.09 15.06 -23.12
C LEU A 233 2.17 16.08 -23.79
N VAL A 234 2.71 17.29 -24.05
CA VAL A 234 1.94 18.37 -24.70
C VAL A 234 1.66 18.08 -26.17
N GLN A 235 2.67 17.63 -26.93
CA GLN A 235 2.53 17.33 -28.36
C GLN A 235 1.53 16.21 -28.64
N LYS A 236 1.44 15.22 -27.73
CA LYS A 236 0.48 14.12 -27.85
C LYS A 236 -0.86 14.40 -27.16
N GLU A 237 -1.05 15.58 -26.55
CA GLU A 237 -2.28 15.93 -25.82
C GLU A 237 -2.65 14.88 -24.76
N ILE A 238 -1.65 14.36 -24.02
CA ILE A 238 -1.83 13.27 -23.06
C ILE A 238 -2.51 13.78 -21.79
N THR A 239 -3.56 13.09 -21.35
CA THR A 239 -4.14 13.31 -20.02
C THR A 239 -3.37 12.52 -18.97
N VAL A 240 -2.81 13.19 -17.96
CA VAL A 240 -2.23 12.54 -16.79
C VAL A 240 -3.23 12.53 -15.65
N LYS A 241 -3.63 11.34 -15.20
CA LYS A 241 -4.56 11.16 -14.08
C LYS A 241 -3.83 10.52 -12.89
N ALA A 242 -3.50 11.32 -11.89
CA ALA A 242 -2.94 10.83 -10.65
C ALA A 242 -4.02 10.16 -9.79
N VAL A 243 -3.71 8.99 -9.22
CA VAL A 243 -4.63 8.22 -8.38
C VAL A 243 -3.89 7.72 -7.13
N HIS A 244 -4.61 7.64 -6.01
CA HIS A 244 -4.00 7.34 -4.72
C HIS A 244 -4.52 6.03 -4.10
N TYR A 245 -5.72 6.01 -3.51
CA TYR A 245 -6.37 4.81 -2.99
C TYR A 245 -7.72 4.57 -3.67
N GLY A 246 -8.06 3.30 -3.86
CA GLY A 246 -9.41 2.82 -4.11
C GLY A 246 -10.16 2.53 -2.81
N SER A 247 -11.22 1.72 -2.89
CA SER A 247 -12.02 1.32 -1.73
C SER A 247 -11.28 0.26 -0.91
N PHE A 248 -11.05 0.55 0.38
CA PHE A 248 -10.47 -0.43 1.30
C PHE A 248 -11.45 -1.59 1.58
N ALA A 249 -12.75 -1.28 1.68
CA ALA A 249 -13.76 -2.32 1.85
C ALA A 249 -13.79 -3.30 0.67
N GLN A 250 -13.68 -2.79 -0.57
CA GLN A 250 -13.58 -3.62 -1.76
C GLN A 250 -12.29 -4.46 -1.77
N ALA A 251 -11.18 -3.92 -1.28
CA ALA A 251 -9.93 -4.68 -1.18
C ALA A 251 -10.08 -5.87 -0.22
N VAL A 252 -10.66 -5.64 0.96
CA VAL A 252 -10.94 -6.70 1.94
C VAL A 252 -11.92 -7.74 1.39
N GLU A 253 -12.96 -7.31 0.69
CA GLU A 253 -13.94 -8.21 0.05
C GLU A 253 -13.30 -9.11 -1.01
N LEU A 254 -12.44 -8.57 -1.87
CA LEU A 254 -11.72 -9.33 -2.90
C LEU A 254 -10.81 -10.40 -2.29
N LEU A 255 -10.15 -10.09 -1.18
CA LEU A 255 -9.30 -11.04 -0.47
C LEU A 255 -10.15 -12.08 0.27
N ASN A 256 -11.16 -11.67 1.03
CA ASN A 256 -12.04 -12.56 1.79
C ASN A 256 -12.79 -13.56 0.89
N SER A 257 -13.24 -13.13 -0.28
CA SER A 257 -13.96 -13.99 -1.24
C SER A 257 -13.03 -14.91 -2.05
N GLY A 258 -11.70 -14.73 -1.97
CA GLY A 258 -10.75 -15.42 -2.82
C GLY A 258 -10.80 -14.98 -4.30
N ALA A 259 -11.47 -13.86 -4.63
CA ALA A 259 -11.47 -13.32 -6.00
C ALA A 259 -10.11 -12.71 -6.39
N LEU A 260 -9.30 -12.37 -5.39
CA LEU A 260 -7.93 -11.91 -5.56
C LEU A 260 -7.02 -12.67 -4.58
N HIS A 261 -6.03 -13.38 -5.13
CA HIS A 261 -5.03 -14.14 -4.37
C HIS A 261 -3.73 -13.37 -4.26
N VAL A 262 -3.04 -13.51 -3.12
CA VAL A 262 -1.77 -12.84 -2.82
C VAL A 262 -0.73 -13.74 -2.12
N GLU A 263 -1.01 -15.03 -1.98
CA GLU A 263 -0.17 -16.00 -1.24
C GLU A 263 1.26 -16.04 -1.80
N ASP A 264 1.41 -16.00 -3.11
CA ASP A 264 2.69 -16.01 -3.80
C ASP A 264 3.49 -14.70 -3.67
N LEU A 265 2.84 -13.63 -3.19
CA LEU A 265 3.46 -12.34 -2.87
C LEU A 265 3.89 -12.25 -1.41
N VAL A 266 3.46 -13.18 -0.57
CA VAL A 266 3.91 -13.29 0.82
C VAL A 266 5.36 -13.80 0.83
N GLY A 267 6.26 -13.01 1.38
CA GLY A 267 7.67 -13.32 1.48
C GLY A 267 8.08 -13.79 2.88
N ASN A 268 9.23 -13.31 3.31
CA ASN A 268 9.79 -13.69 4.59
C ASN A 268 8.96 -13.20 5.77
N ARG A 269 8.89 -14.02 6.82
CA ARG A 269 8.32 -13.71 8.12
C ARG A 269 9.44 -13.62 9.13
N ALA A 270 9.46 -12.53 9.88
CA ALA A 270 10.51 -12.26 10.86
C ALA A 270 9.90 -11.69 12.16
N SER A 271 10.59 -11.85 13.24
CA SER A 271 10.28 -11.12 14.48
C SER A 271 10.77 -9.69 14.39
N LEU A 272 10.27 -8.78 15.23
CA LEU A 272 10.79 -7.40 15.31
C LEU A 272 12.28 -7.34 15.63
N LEU A 273 12.83 -8.34 16.32
CA LEU A 273 14.26 -8.36 16.69
C LEU A 273 15.17 -8.52 15.46
N GLU A 274 14.65 -9.05 14.35
CA GLU A 274 15.35 -9.23 13.07
C GLU A 274 15.20 -8.02 12.13
N TYR A 275 14.69 -6.90 12.62
CA TYR A 275 14.35 -5.74 11.80
C TYR A 275 15.48 -5.24 10.88
N ARG A 276 16.74 -5.35 11.30
CA ARG A 276 17.89 -4.88 10.51
C ARG A 276 18.04 -5.67 9.22
N ASP A 277 17.89 -6.98 9.30
CA ASP A 277 18.00 -7.87 8.14
C ASP A 277 16.80 -7.67 7.22
N VAL A 278 15.60 -7.55 7.80
CA VAL A 278 14.35 -7.27 7.07
C VAL A 278 14.44 -5.94 6.30
N LEU A 279 14.87 -4.84 6.96
CA LEU A 279 15.02 -3.54 6.30
C LEU A 279 16.12 -3.56 5.22
N THR A 280 17.21 -4.27 5.46
CA THR A 280 18.31 -4.40 4.51
C THR A 280 17.88 -5.17 3.28
N SER A 281 17.24 -6.32 3.46
CA SER A 281 16.69 -7.14 2.39
C SER A 281 15.68 -6.36 1.55
N ALA A 282 14.74 -5.65 2.18
CA ALA A 282 13.72 -4.88 1.49
C ALA A 282 14.27 -3.71 0.65
N ARG A 283 15.41 -3.12 1.02
CA ARG A 283 16.11 -2.11 0.21
C ARG A 283 16.66 -2.69 -1.09
N GLY A 284 16.97 -3.98 -1.12
CA GLY A 284 17.43 -4.71 -2.30
C GLY A 284 16.39 -4.91 -3.41
N GLY A 285 15.13 -4.56 -3.17
CA GLY A 285 14.08 -4.60 -4.19
C GLY A 285 13.42 -5.96 -4.38
N GLU A 286 13.18 -6.71 -3.32
CA GLU A 286 12.53 -8.02 -3.36
C GLU A 286 11.14 -8.00 -4.01
N GLN A 287 10.83 -9.03 -4.77
CA GLN A 287 9.52 -9.21 -5.41
C GLN A 287 8.41 -9.56 -4.42
N SER A 288 8.73 -10.26 -3.33
CA SER A 288 7.81 -10.65 -2.27
C SER A 288 7.83 -9.66 -1.09
N LYS A 289 6.72 -9.58 -0.36
CA LYS A 289 6.55 -8.67 0.77
C LYS A 289 7.13 -9.28 2.05
N GLN A 290 7.95 -8.51 2.76
CA GLN A 290 8.45 -8.88 4.09
C GLN A 290 7.39 -8.59 5.16
N PHE A 291 7.30 -9.46 6.17
CA PHE A 291 6.35 -9.31 7.28
C PHE A 291 7.05 -9.41 8.62
N PHE A 292 6.63 -8.55 9.55
CA PHE A 292 6.79 -8.79 10.97
C PHE A 292 5.57 -9.56 11.47
N VAL A 293 5.84 -10.64 12.25
CA VAL A 293 4.81 -11.50 12.86
C VAL A 293 4.96 -11.49 14.38
N PHE A 294 3.83 -11.62 15.10
CA PHE A 294 3.75 -11.41 16.54
C PHE A 294 3.09 -12.60 17.27
#